data_1b10ed74a17f6a817c7388de93fa23ea
#
_entry.id   1b10ed74a17f6a817c7388de93fa23ea
#
_cell.length_a   1.000
_cell.length_b   1.000
_cell.length_c   1.000
_cell.angle_alpha   90.00
_cell.angle_beta   90.00
_cell.angle_gamma   90.00
#
_symmetry.space_group_name_H-M   'P 1'
#
loop_
_entity.id
_entity.type
_entity.pdbx_description
1 polymer ?
#
loop_
_entity_poly.entity_id
_entity_poly.type
_entity_poly.pdbx_seq_one_letter_code
_entity_poly.pdbx_strand_id
1 'polypeptide(L)'
;MTAALAANPTQRYRWVILLIATFAQACACFFVQGIGAIAVFIQNDLQLSSLQIGLLVSAAQLVPIVGLLVASELLDRYSERLVVGLGTLIVALALCASLWATDYLTILLFLVVVGAGYSTAQPGGSKSVSRWFAKTQLGFAMGIRQAGLPLGGALSAALLPYLAGIYGWRSAFLAGGLVAFLGALAFMLFYRTPPDAPAPGANPAERDLGAVVKSRLAMITDPAMKNIVCSGVALISVQYGILVFTVLYLHETLEIGIGMAATLLFVAQGSGVAGRILLAAWSDRCRAGRYFPVMVCLGAVILGLLALVLLPLQSPLGMGLVVAWLGFFGFGWYGPWVAYVADTAPVGKTGFALGLAMAINQLAIVLAPPALGLLKDFSHSFVPGWLALCLMAAVALVVTAWSGRGLPTALPQKH
;
A
#
# COMPACT_ATOMS: atom_id res chain seq x y z
N MET A 1 -45.22 3.90 -18.22
CA MET A 1 -44.11 4.44 -17.40
C MET A 1 -43.40 3.32 -16.66
N THR A 2 -42.91 2.28 -17.39
CA THR A 2 -42.30 1.04 -16.83
C THR A 2 -41.13 0.50 -17.66
N ALA A 3 -40.44 1.35 -18.45
CA ALA A 3 -39.33 0.93 -19.33
C ALA A 3 -37.95 1.39 -18.84
N ALA A 4 -37.77 1.80 -17.56
CA ALA A 4 -36.58 2.52 -17.09
C ALA A 4 -35.65 1.70 -16.18
N LEU A 5 -35.75 0.37 -16.06
CA LEU A 5 -34.92 -0.40 -15.12
C LEU A 5 -34.17 -1.62 -15.70
N ALA A 6 -34.07 -1.75 -17.00
CA ALA A 6 -33.10 -2.68 -17.59
C ALA A 6 -31.73 -1.98 -17.68
N ALA A 7 -31.01 -1.90 -16.56
CA ALA A 7 -29.60 -1.45 -16.57
C ALA A 7 -28.85 -2.29 -17.60
N ASN A 8 -28.25 -1.62 -18.60
CA ASN A 8 -27.49 -2.21 -19.69
C ASN A 8 -26.50 -3.26 -19.12
N PRO A 9 -26.48 -4.52 -19.60
CA PRO A 9 -25.61 -5.58 -19.07
C PRO A 9 -24.16 -5.14 -18.92
N THR A 10 -23.69 -4.27 -19.81
CA THR A 10 -22.37 -3.65 -19.78
C THR A 10 -22.18 -2.76 -18.54
N GLN A 11 -23.22 -2.04 -18.10
CA GLN A 11 -23.13 -1.21 -16.91
C GLN A 11 -23.09 -2.03 -15.60
N ARG A 12 -23.66 -3.23 -15.57
CA ARG A 12 -23.55 -4.12 -14.40
C ARG A 12 -22.17 -4.75 -14.32
N TYR A 13 -21.56 -5.07 -15.46
CA TYR A 13 -20.27 -5.75 -15.50
C TYR A 13 -19.11 -4.90 -14.93
N ARG A 14 -19.20 -3.57 -14.92
CA ARG A 14 -18.20 -2.68 -14.28
C ARG A 14 -17.96 -3.01 -12.80
N TRP A 15 -19.00 -3.43 -12.06
CA TRP A 15 -18.88 -3.82 -10.66
C TRP A 15 -18.14 -5.16 -10.52
N VAL A 16 -18.33 -6.06 -11.47
CA VAL A 16 -17.57 -7.32 -11.55
C VAL A 16 -16.09 -7.00 -11.79
N ILE A 17 -15.79 -6.08 -12.70
CA ILE A 17 -14.40 -5.64 -12.94
C ILE A 17 -13.78 -5.02 -11.69
N LEU A 18 -14.52 -4.16 -10.98
CA LEU A 18 -14.05 -3.57 -9.73
C LEU A 18 -13.75 -4.64 -8.68
N LEU A 19 -14.67 -5.59 -8.50
CA LEU A 19 -14.48 -6.71 -7.57
C LEU A 19 -13.24 -7.53 -7.92
N ILE A 20 -13.08 -7.90 -9.19
CA ILE A 20 -11.96 -8.71 -9.67
C ILE A 20 -10.63 -7.97 -9.55
N ALA A 21 -10.60 -6.66 -9.90
CA ALA A 21 -9.41 -5.85 -9.76
C ALA A 21 -8.99 -5.66 -8.29
N THR A 22 -9.98 -5.51 -7.38
CA THR A 22 -9.76 -5.45 -5.93
C THR A 22 -9.27 -6.79 -5.38
N PHE A 23 -9.90 -7.88 -5.79
CA PHE A 23 -9.53 -9.25 -5.39
C PHE A 23 -8.12 -9.61 -5.88
N ALA A 24 -7.80 -9.37 -7.15
CA ALA A 24 -6.47 -9.63 -7.69
C ALA A 24 -5.39 -8.79 -6.97
N GLN A 25 -5.69 -7.52 -6.64
CA GLN A 25 -4.80 -6.68 -5.82
C GLN A 25 -4.59 -7.28 -4.43
N ALA A 26 -5.66 -7.70 -3.75
CA ALA A 26 -5.58 -8.31 -2.43
C ALA A 26 -4.76 -9.61 -2.46
N CYS A 27 -4.99 -10.47 -3.47
CA CYS A 27 -4.24 -11.72 -3.66
C CYS A 27 -2.75 -11.46 -3.97
N ALA A 28 -2.44 -10.51 -4.84
CA ALA A 28 -1.06 -10.20 -5.22
C ALA A 28 -0.24 -9.64 -4.06
N CYS A 29 -0.87 -8.88 -3.14
CA CYS A 29 -0.18 -8.31 -1.99
C CYS A 29 -0.30 -9.15 -0.70
N PHE A 30 -1.12 -10.18 -0.69
CA PHE A 30 -1.45 -10.99 0.49
C PHE A 30 -0.21 -11.41 1.28
N PHE A 31 0.77 -12.04 0.64
CA PHE A 31 1.98 -12.50 1.30
C PHE A 31 2.86 -11.33 1.74
N VAL A 32 3.10 -10.36 0.85
CA VAL A 32 3.99 -9.21 1.14
C VAL A 32 3.47 -8.37 2.31
N GLN A 33 2.14 -8.18 2.39
CA GLN A 33 1.50 -7.49 3.51
C GLN A 33 1.42 -8.35 4.78
N GLY A 34 1.66 -9.65 4.67
CA GLY A 34 1.65 -10.61 5.76
C GLY A 34 3.03 -10.94 6.33
N ILE A 35 4.14 -10.50 5.72
CA ILE A 35 5.49 -10.84 6.18
C ILE A 35 5.67 -10.47 7.66
N GLY A 36 5.23 -9.29 8.08
CA GLY A 36 5.31 -8.87 9.48
C GLY A 36 4.54 -9.78 10.46
N ALA A 37 3.44 -10.39 10.00
CA ALA A 37 2.64 -11.29 10.84
C ALA A 37 3.36 -12.62 11.15
N ILE A 38 4.23 -13.08 10.24
CA ILE A 38 5.02 -14.32 10.39
C ILE A 38 6.48 -14.06 10.73
N ALA A 39 6.85 -12.81 10.95
CA ALA A 39 8.23 -12.39 11.17
C ALA A 39 8.89 -13.13 12.35
N VAL A 40 8.15 -13.32 13.45
CA VAL A 40 8.64 -14.05 14.65
C VAL A 40 9.03 -15.49 14.30
N PHE A 41 8.23 -16.18 13.48
CA PHE A 41 8.53 -17.58 13.11
C PHE A 41 9.77 -17.69 12.24
N ILE A 42 9.94 -16.78 11.27
CA ILE A 42 11.10 -16.75 10.39
C ILE A 42 12.35 -16.35 11.18
N GLN A 43 12.21 -15.32 12.05
CA GLN A 43 13.30 -14.82 12.89
C GLN A 43 13.85 -15.92 13.81
N ASN A 44 12.99 -16.67 14.47
CA ASN A 44 13.40 -17.72 15.39
C ASN A 44 14.03 -18.92 14.69
N ASP A 45 13.51 -19.32 13.50
CA ASP A 45 14.04 -20.48 12.76
C ASP A 45 15.40 -20.17 12.11
N LEU A 46 15.54 -19.01 11.50
CA LEU A 46 16.75 -18.59 10.79
C LEU A 46 17.68 -17.70 11.62
N GLN A 47 17.38 -17.43 12.88
CA GLN A 47 18.15 -16.57 13.79
C GLN A 47 18.46 -15.19 13.20
N LEU A 48 17.42 -14.56 12.58
CA LEU A 48 17.58 -13.30 11.88
C LEU A 48 17.58 -12.10 12.83
N SER A 49 18.33 -11.06 12.47
CA SER A 49 18.24 -9.75 13.11
C SER A 49 16.97 -9.01 12.66
N SER A 50 16.59 -7.96 13.38
CA SER A 50 15.44 -7.13 13.01
C SER A 50 15.70 -6.36 11.69
N LEU A 51 16.94 -6.00 11.41
CA LEU A 51 17.37 -5.50 10.10
C LEU A 51 17.05 -6.49 8.99
N GLN A 52 17.39 -7.77 9.17
CA GLN A 52 17.13 -8.80 8.18
C GLN A 52 15.65 -9.05 7.95
N ILE A 53 14.82 -8.96 8.98
CA ILE A 53 13.35 -8.99 8.83
C ILE A 53 12.85 -7.80 7.99
N GLY A 54 13.36 -6.60 8.25
CA GLY A 54 13.05 -5.42 7.42
C GLY A 54 13.44 -5.60 5.95
N LEU A 55 14.59 -6.23 5.69
CA LEU A 55 15.09 -6.51 4.34
C LEU A 55 14.22 -7.52 3.57
N LEU A 56 13.50 -8.44 4.23
CA LEU A 56 12.54 -9.32 3.55
C LEU A 56 11.45 -8.50 2.83
N VAL A 57 10.90 -7.51 3.52
CA VAL A 57 9.89 -6.60 2.92
C VAL A 57 10.53 -5.73 1.84
N SER A 58 11.73 -5.21 2.10
CA SER A 58 12.46 -4.39 1.13
C SER A 58 12.76 -5.15 -0.16
N ALA A 59 13.13 -6.43 -0.08
CA ALA A 59 13.38 -7.26 -1.26
C ALA A 59 12.14 -7.36 -2.16
N ALA A 60 10.96 -7.59 -1.57
CA ALA A 60 9.69 -7.64 -2.31
C ALA A 60 9.26 -6.26 -2.87
N GLN A 61 9.78 -5.17 -2.32
CA GLN A 61 9.44 -3.80 -2.71
C GLN A 61 10.53 -3.10 -3.54
N LEU A 62 11.68 -3.76 -3.76
CA LEU A 62 12.81 -3.18 -4.49
C LEU A 62 12.49 -3.00 -5.97
N VAL A 63 12.05 -4.07 -6.64
CA VAL A 63 11.74 -4.03 -8.08
C VAL A 63 10.61 -3.07 -8.41
N PRO A 64 9.54 -2.90 -7.63
CA PRO A 64 8.50 -1.90 -7.86
C PRO A 64 9.00 -0.46 -8.05
N ILE A 65 10.20 -0.09 -7.57
CA ILE A 65 10.79 1.24 -7.84
C ILE A 65 10.85 1.53 -9.35
N VAL A 66 11.26 0.55 -10.13
CA VAL A 66 11.37 0.62 -11.60
C VAL A 66 10.24 -0.17 -12.27
N GLY A 67 9.84 -1.27 -11.66
CA GLY A 67 8.84 -2.20 -12.19
C GLY A 67 7.48 -1.58 -12.47
N LEU A 68 7.06 -0.56 -11.69
CA LEU A 68 5.84 0.19 -11.96
C LEU A 68 5.89 0.96 -13.30
N LEU A 69 7.06 1.47 -13.69
CA LEU A 69 7.24 2.15 -14.97
C LEU A 69 7.20 1.13 -16.12
N VAL A 70 7.91 0.01 -15.96
CA VAL A 70 7.92 -1.09 -16.94
C VAL A 70 6.51 -1.67 -17.09
N ALA A 71 5.80 -1.90 -15.99
CA ALA A 71 4.43 -2.39 -16.01
C ALA A 71 3.48 -1.42 -16.74
N SER A 72 3.65 -0.10 -16.56
CA SER A 72 2.86 0.90 -17.27
C SER A 72 3.11 0.85 -18.78
N GLU A 73 4.35 0.69 -19.21
CA GLU A 73 4.72 0.51 -20.62
C GLU A 73 4.13 -0.79 -21.21
N LEU A 74 4.22 -1.90 -20.46
CA LEU A 74 3.61 -3.17 -20.87
C LEU A 74 2.08 -3.05 -20.99
N LEU A 75 1.43 -2.31 -20.10
CA LEU A 75 -0.01 -2.05 -20.15
C LEU A 75 -0.42 -1.17 -21.34
N ASP A 76 0.47 -0.35 -21.87
CA ASP A 76 0.19 0.43 -23.08
C ASP A 76 0.32 -0.42 -24.36
N ARG A 77 1.16 -1.47 -24.33
CA ARG A 77 1.37 -2.38 -25.47
C ARG A 77 0.49 -3.63 -25.44
N TYR A 78 0.16 -4.12 -24.24
CA TYR A 78 -0.57 -5.38 -24.06
C TYR A 78 -1.86 -5.16 -23.25
N SER A 79 -2.74 -6.15 -23.28
CA SER A 79 -4.00 -6.09 -22.52
C SER A 79 -3.74 -6.20 -21.00
N GLU A 80 -4.55 -5.51 -20.21
CA GLU A 80 -4.53 -5.59 -18.76
C GLU A 80 -4.67 -7.04 -18.27
N ARG A 81 -5.48 -7.85 -18.99
CA ARG A 81 -5.70 -9.26 -18.70
C ARG A 81 -4.39 -10.05 -18.66
N LEU A 82 -3.53 -9.86 -19.66
CA LEU A 82 -2.24 -10.54 -19.76
C LEU A 82 -1.24 -9.99 -18.76
N VAL A 83 -1.09 -8.67 -18.69
CA VAL A 83 -0.04 -8.04 -17.85
C VAL A 83 -0.29 -8.30 -16.36
N VAL A 84 -1.52 -8.07 -15.86
CA VAL A 84 -1.84 -8.32 -14.45
C VAL A 84 -1.88 -9.81 -14.15
N GLY A 85 -2.49 -10.60 -15.03
CA GLY A 85 -2.60 -12.04 -14.85
C GLY A 85 -1.24 -12.73 -14.79
N LEU A 86 -0.35 -12.47 -15.76
CA LEU A 86 1.01 -13.02 -15.77
C LEU A 86 1.85 -12.50 -14.62
N GLY A 87 1.76 -11.20 -14.28
CA GLY A 87 2.48 -10.65 -13.14
C GLY A 87 2.07 -11.32 -11.83
N THR A 88 0.77 -11.48 -11.60
CA THR A 88 0.28 -12.17 -10.39
C THR A 88 0.62 -13.68 -10.41
N LEU A 89 0.68 -14.30 -11.58
CA LEU A 89 1.16 -15.68 -11.73
C LEU A 89 2.65 -15.80 -11.38
N ILE A 90 3.49 -14.84 -11.77
CA ILE A 90 4.91 -14.77 -11.37
C ILE A 90 5.02 -14.70 -9.84
N VAL A 91 4.19 -13.89 -9.17
CA VAL A 91 4.11 -13.86 -7.71
C VAL A 91 3.82 -15.25 -7.14
N ALA A 92 2.81 -15.93 -7.69
CA ALA A 92 2.42 -17.27 -7.26
C ALA A 92 3.56 -18.29 -7.39
N LEU A 93 4.18 -18.33 -8.56
CA LEU A 93 5.27 -19.27 -8.85
C LEU A 93 6.52 -18.99 -8.00
N ALA A 94 6.89 -17.72 -7.81
CA ALA A 94 8.03 -17.34 -6.99
C ALA A 94 7.82 -17.70 -5.52
N LEU A 95 6.62 -17.47 -4.96
CA LEU A 95 6.28 -17.88 -3.61
C LEU A 95 6.26 -19.40 -3.44
N CYS A 96 5.72 -20.15 -4.40
CA CYS A 96 5.80 -21.61 -4.37
C CYS A 96 7.24 -22.09 -4.48
N ALA A 97 8.06 -21.49 -5.36
CA ALA A 97 9.47 -21.83 -5.49
C ALA A 97 10.29 -21.52 -4.22
N SER A 98 9.87 -20.56 -3.40
CA SER A 98 10.53 -20.26 -2.13
C SER A 98 10.46 -21.41 -1.12
N LEU A 99 9.63 -22.42 -1.33
CA LEU A 99 9.61 -23.64 -0.48
C LEU A 99 10.95 -24.40 -0.52
N TRP A 100 11.69 -24.28 -1.64
CA TRP A 100 13.02 -24.90 -1.80
C TRP A 100 14.17 -24.01 -1.33
N ALA A 101 13.85 -22.80 -0.81
CA ALA A 101 14.89 -21.94 -0.27
C ALA A 101 15.48 -22.52 1.02
N THR A 102 16.79 -22.73 1.02
CA THR A 102 17.54 -23.30 2.14
C THR A 102 18.18 -22.24 3.03
N ASP A 103 18.35 -21.03 2.52
CA ASP A 103 19.06 -19.96 3.19
C ASP A 103 18.35 -18.59 2.97
N TYR A 104 18.73 -17.61 3.78
CA TYR A 104 18.16 -16.27 3.78
C TYR A 104 18.32 -15.54 2.42
N LEU A 105 19.48 -15.68 1.77
CA LEU A 105 19.74 -14.99 0.51
C LEU A 105 18.80 -15.51 -0.61
N THR A 106 18.60 -16.81 -0.65
CA THR A 106 17.68 -17.45 -1.61
C THR A 106 16.24 -16.95 -1.40
N ILE A 107 15.80 -16.77 -0.14
CA ILE A 107 14.49 -16.18 0.17
C ILE A 107 14.41 -14.74 -0.37
N LEU A 108 15.45 -13.92 -0.14
CA LEU A 108 15.48 -12.54 -0.66
C LEU A 108 15.37 -12.52 -2.19
N LEU A 109 16.08 -13.40 -2.90
CA LEU A 109 16.02 -13.48 -4.37
C LEU A 109 14.62 -13.83 -4.87
N PHE A 110 13.95 -14.79 -4.25
CA PHE A 110 12.55 -15.08 -4.60
C PHE A 110 11.62 -13.90 -4.30
N LEU A 111 11.82 -13.19 -3.19
CA LEU A 111 11.03 -12.00 -2.86
C LEU A 111 11.26 -10.85 -3.86
N VAL A 112 12.47 -10.70 -4.40
CA VAL A 112 12.75 -9.76 -5.51
C VAL A 112 11.93 -10.14 -6.76
N VAL A 113 11.81 -11.43 -7.08
CA VAL A 113 10.97 -11.90 -8.19
C VAL A 113 9.49 -11.68 -7.90
N VAL A 114 9.06 -11.91 -6.65
CA VAL A 114 7.70 -11.55 -6.19
C VAL A 114 7.43 -10.06 -6.44
N GLY A 115 8.39 -9.19 -6.11
CA GLY A 115 8.30 -7.75 -6.35
C GLY A 115 8.13 -7.40 -7.84
N ALA A 116 8.82 -8.11 -8.73
CA ALA A 116 8.70 -7.91 -10.17
C ALA A 116 7.26 -8.20 -10.65
N GLY A 117 6.70 -9.35 -10.26
CA GLY A 117 5.32 -9.70 -10.59
C GLY A 117 4.30 -8.76 -9.97
N TYR A 118 4.48 -8.42 -8.69
CA TYR A 118 3.62 -7.50 -7.94
C TYR A 118 3.53 -6.10 -8.56
N SER A 119 4.58 -5.64 -9.22
CA SER A 119 4.63 -4.32 -9.88
C SER A 119 3.52 -4.10 -10.91
N THR A 120 2.94 -5.17 -11.47
CA THR A 120 1.89 -5.09 -12.50
C THR A 120 0.49 -4.86 -11.91
N ALA A 121 0.24 -5.32 -10.69
CA ALA A 121 -1.09 -5.38 -10.10
C ALA A 121 -1.68 -3.98 -9.84
N GLN A 122 -0.87 -3.04 -9.35
CA GLN A 122 -1.35 -1.71 -9.01
C GLN A 122 -1.68 -0.85 -10.23
N PRO A 123 -0.80 -0.65 -11.22
CA PRO A 123 -1.13 0.14 -12.41
C PRO A 123 -2.17 -0.56 -13.28
N GLY A 124 -2.08 -1.90 -13.43
CA GLY A 124 -3.03 -2.67 -14.23
C GLY A 124 -4.45 -2.65 -13.67
N GLY A 125 -4.61 -2.85 -12.36
CA GLY A 125 -5.91 -2.74 -11.71
C GLY A 125 -6.48 -1.33 -11.78
N SER A 126 -5.65 -0.28 -11.65
CA SER A 126 -6.08 1.12 -11.78
C SER A 126 -6.57 1.41 -13.20
N LYS A 127 -5.81 0.99 -14.22
CA LYS A 127 -6.17 1.15 -15.63
C LYS A 127 -7.46 0.39 -15.96
N SER A 128 -7.62 -0.83 -15.44
CA SER A 128 -8.82 -1.63 -15.59
C SER A 128 -10.07 -0.90 -15.07
N VAL A 129 -10.01 -0.36 -13.84
CA VAL A 129 -11.14 0.36 -13.23
C VAL A 129 -11.41 1.68 -13.97
N SER A 130 -10.37 2.44 -14.34
CA SER A 130 -10.54 3.73 -15.02
C SER A 130 -11.20 3.61 -16.40
N ARG A 131 -11.07 2.47 -17.07
CA ARG A 131 -11.73 2.21 -18.37
C ARG A 131 -13.21 1.90 -18.25
N TRP A 132 -13.67 1.40 -17.10
CA TRP A 132 -15.05 0.97 -16.87
C TRP A 132 -15.92 1.99 -16.14
N PHE A 133 -15.31 2.93 -15.41
CA PHE A 133 -16.02 3.91 -14.59
C PHE A 133 -15.93 5.32 -15.17
N ALA A 134 -17.08 6.01 -15.23
CA ALA A 134 -17.13 7.42 -15.60
C ALA A 134 -16.37 8.28 -14.57
N LYS A 135 -15.85 9.43 -14.99
CA LYS A 135 -15.07 10.36 -14.14
C LYS A 135 -15.76 10.72 -12.81
N THR A 136 -17.11 10.81 -12.82
CA THR A 136 -17.93 11.14 -11.65
C THR A 136 -17.94 10.05 -10.57
N GLN A 137 -17.68 8.79 -10.94
CA GLN A 137 -17.69 7.62 -10.02
C GLN A 137 -16.30 7.01 -9.82
N LEU A 138 -15.31 7.52 -10.55
CA LEU A 138 -13.96 6.95 -10.56
C LEU A 138 -13.28 7.03 -9.20
N GLY A 139 -13.44 8.12 -8.46
CA GLY A 139 -12.86 8.29 -7.12
C GLY A 139 -13.33 7.22 -6.14
N PHE A 140 -14.64 6.97 -6.09
CA PHE A 140 -15.22 5.92 -5.25
C PHE A 140 -14.73 4.52 -5.64
N ALA A 141 -14.74 4.21 -6.96
CA ALA A 141 -14.26 2.92 -7.45
C ALA A 141 -12.77 2.70 -7.14
N MET A 142 -11.93 3.74 -7.27
CA MET A 142 -10.52 3.68 -6.92
C MET A 142 -10.31 3.50 -5.41
N GLY A 143 -11.15 4.11 -4.57
CA GLY A 143 -11.13 3.91 -3.12
C GLY A 143 -11.36 2.44 -2.74
N ILE A 144 -12.40 1.81 -3.32
CA ILE A 144 -12.68 0.39 -3.12
C ILE A 144 -11.51 -0.47 -3.61
N ARG A 145 -11.00 -0.20 -4.81
CA ARG A 145 -9.87 -0.95 -5.36
C ARG A 145 -8.63 -0.86 -4.45
N GLN A 146 -8.32 0.33 -3.95
CA GLN A 146 -7.18 0.53 -3.06
C GLN A 146 -7.35 -0.09 -1.67
N ALA A 147 -8.59 -0.32 -1.23
CA ALA A 147 -8.88 -1.08 -0.02
C ALA A 147 -8.47 -2.57 -0.13
N GLY A 148 -8.26 -3.08 -1.35
CA GLY A 148 -7.70 -4.42 -1.58
C GLY A 148 -6.32 -4.62 -0.93
N LEU A 149 -5.52 -3.56 -0.80
CA LEU A 149 -4.19 -3.66 -0.18
C LEU A 149 -4.26 -4.04 1.33
N PRO A 150 -4.89 -3.24 2.20
CA PRO A 150 -5.03 -3.62 3.60
C PRO A 150 -5.99 -4.81 3.80
N LEU A 151 -6.92 -5.10 2.87
CA LEU A 151 -7.75 -6.29 2.92
C LEU A 151 -6.89 -7.56 2.76
N GLY A 152 -6.00 -7.60 1.77
CA GLY A 152 -5.04 -8.69 1.61
C GLY A 152 -4.17 -8.87 2.84
N GLY A 153 -3.70 -7.76 3.42
CA GLY A 153 -2.94 -7.78 4.65
C GLY A 153 -3.73 -8.27 5.88
N ALA A 154 -4.97 -7.86 6.04
CA ALA A 154 -5.81 -8.36 7.13
C ALA A 154 -6.01 -9.88 7.01
N LEU A 155 -6.38 -10.35 5.83
CA LEU A 155 -6.56 -11.80 5.59
C LEU A 155 -5.26 -12.57 5.82
N SER A 156 -4.10 -12.02 5.43
CA SER A 156 -2.81 -12.66 5.68
C SER A 156 -2.45 -12.69 7.17
N ALA A 157 -2.70 -11.61 7.91
CA ALA A 157 -2.47 -11.55 9.34
C ALA A 157 -3.34 -12.56 10.13
N ALA A 158 -4.54 -12.87 9.64
CA ALA A 158 -5.39 -13.91 10.22
C ALA A 158 -4.93 -15.34 9.88
N LEU A 159 -4.49 -15.56 8.63
CA LEU A 159 -4.24 -16.91 8.12
C LEU A 159 -2.79 -17.38 8.27
N LEU A 160 -1.81 -16.51 7.92
CA LEU A 160 -0.42 -16.95 7.82
C LEU A 160 0.20 -17.36 9.16
N PRO A 161 -0.01 -16.65 10.29
CA PRO A 161 0.52 -17.10 11.60
C PRO A 161 -0.06 -18.42 12.07
N TYR A 162 -1.35 -18.67 11.78
CA TYR A 162 -2.00 -19.95 12.09
C TYR A 162 -1.33 -21.09 11.33
N LEU A 163 -1.13 -20.95 10.03
CA LEU A 163 -0.43 -21.94 9.21
C LEU A 163 1.03 -22.11 9.64
N ALA A 164 1.73 -21.01 9.91
CA ALA A 164 3.12 -21.03 10.34
C ALA A 164 3.29 -21.73 11.69
N GLY A 165 2.33 -21.59 12.61
CA GLY A 165 2.36 -22.24 13.91
C GLY A 165 2.15 -23.77 13.86
N ILE A 166 1.37 -24.27 12.88
CA ILE A 166 1.08 -25.72 12.75
C ILE A 166 2.06 -26.42 11.82
N TYR A 167 2.35 -25.82 10.66
CA TYR A 167 3.09 -26.45 9.56
C TYR A 167 4.46 -25.80 9.30
N GLY A 168 4.88 -24.87 10.16
CA GLY A 168 6.10 -24.09 9.98
C GLY A 168 5.90 -22.90 9.00
N TRP A 169 6.77 -21.90 9.08
CA TRP A 169 6.64 -20.65 8.33
C TRP A 169 6.69 -20.82 6.79
N ARG A 170 7.29 -21.92 6.30
CA ARG A 170 7.29 -22.24 4.86
C ARG A 170 5.88 -22.46 4.30
N SER A 171 4.94 -22.95 5.12
CA SER A 171 3.54 -23.08 4.71
C SER A 171 2.87 -21.75 4.37
N ALA A 172 3.33 -20.65 4.97
CA ALA A 172 2.86 -19.30 4.64
C ALA A 172 3.25 -18.88 3.23
N PHE A 173 4.42 -19.28 2.73
CA PHE A 173 4.84 -19.04 1.34
C PHE A 173 3.95 -19.83 0.37
N LEU A 174 3.68 -21.10 0.67
CA LEU A 174 2.77 -21.91 -0.14
C LEU A 174 1.36 -21.29 -0.18
N ALA A 175 0.82 -20.91 0.98
CA ALA A 175 -0.48 -20.27 1.05
C ALA A 175 -0.52 -18.95 0.26
N GLY A 176 0.52 -18.14 0.39
CA GLY A 176 0.68 -16.92 -0.41
C GLY A 176 0.71 -17.18 -1.91
N GLY A 177 1.44 -18.22 -2.33
CA GLY A 177 1.50 -18.66 -3.72
C GLY A 177 0.13 -19.12 -4.25
N LEU A 178 -0.59 -19.95 -3.49
CA LEU A 178 -1.93 -20.40 -3.85
C LEU A 178 -2.94 -19.26 -3.94
N VAL A 179 -2.92 -18.33 -2.99
CA VAL A 179 -3.78 -17.14 -3.01
C VAL A 179 -3.46 -16.26 -4.22
N ALA A 180 -2.18 -16.01 -4.52
CA ALA A 180 -1.77 -15.27 -5.70
C ALA A 180 -2.20 -15.98 -7.00
N PHE A 181 -2.09 -17.31 -7.05
CA PHE A 181 -2.57 -18.11 -8.19
C PHE A 181 -4.07 -17.93 -8.41
N LEU A 182 -4.88 -17.97 -7.35
CA LEU A 182 -6.33 -17.72 -7.45
C LEU A 182 -6.62 -16.31 -7.96
N GLY A 183 -5.86 -15.31 -7.51
CA GLY A 183 -5.96 -13.92 -7.99
C GLY A 183 -5.62 -13.81 -9.49
N ALA A 184 -4.55 -14.46 -9.94
CA ALA A 184 -4.16 -14.52 -11.35
C ALA A 184 -5.24 -15.18 -12.20
N LEU A 185 -5.73 -16.34 -11.78
CA LEU A 185 -6.77 -17.10 -12.46
C LEU A 185 -8.07 -16.30 -12.56
N ALA A 186 -8.51 -15.70 -11.45
CA ALA A 186 -9.73 -14.88 -11.43
C ALA A 186 -9.60 -13.69 -12.39
N PHE A 187 -8.47 -13.00 -12.40
CA PHE A 187 -8.26 -11.88 -13.30
C PHE A 187 -8.20 -12.32 -14.76
N MET A 188 -7.50 -13.41 -15.07
CA MET A 188 -7.41 -13.96 -16.42
C MET A 188 -8.75 -14.46 -16.97
N LEU A 189 -9.59 -15.06 -16.13
CA LEU A 189 -10.87 -15.66 -16.59
C LEU A 189 -11.97 -14.59 -16.72
N PHE A 190 -12.07 -13.69 -15.76
CA PHE A 190 -13.22 -12.80 -15.65
C PHE A 190 -12.96 -11.36 -16.09
N TYR A 191 -11.70 -10.93 -16.26
CA TYR A 191 -11.44 -9.60 -16.78
C TYR A 191 -11.84 -9.51 -18.26
N ARG A 192 -12.57 -8.43 -18.60
CA ARG A 192 -12.97 -8.08 -19.97
C ARG A 192 -12.58 -6.63 -20.25
N THR A 193 -12.09 -6.39 -21.44
CA THR A 193 -11.87 -5.03 -21.96
C THR A 193 -13.21 -4.41 -22.35
N PRO A 194 -13.48 -3.11 -22.04
CA PRO A 194 -14.68 -2.45 -22.51
C PRO A 194 -14.79 -2.50 -24.04
N PRO A 195 -16.01 -2.65 -24.62
CA PRO A 195 -16.19 -2.72 -26.08
C PRO A 195 -15.64 -1.49 -26.83
N ASP A 196 -15.74 -0.31 -26.20
CA ASP A 196 -15.34 0.97 -26.79
C ASP A 196 -13.88 1.37 -26.46
N ALA A 197 -13.09 0.46 -25.89
CA ALA A 197 -11.70 0.77 -25.52
C ALA A 197 -10.80 0.76 -26.77
N PRO A 198 -9.92 1.75 -26.94
CA PRO A 198 -8.91 1.72 -28.00
C PRO A 198 -8.04 0.49 -27.88
N ALA A 199 -7.69 -0.09 -29.03
CA ALA A 199 -6.82 -1.28 -29.09
C ALA A 199 -5.46 -0.99 -28.41
N PRO A 200 -4.87 -1.98 -27.73
CA PRO A 200 -3.52 -1.83 -27.20
C PRO A 200 -2.53 -1.47 -28.33
N GLY A 201 -1.63 -0.55 -28.09
CA GLY A 201 -0.62 -0.14 -29.07
C GLY A 201 -1.02 1.02 -30.00
N ALA A 202 -2.21 1.60 -29.86
CA ALA A 202 -2.69 2.66 -30.76
C ALA A 202 -1.94 4.01 -30.64
N ASN A 203 -1.13 4.23 -29.62
CA ASN A 203 -0.28 5.43 -29.49
C ASN A 203 0.92 5.20 -28.57
N PRO A 204 2.04 4.63 -29.05
CA PRO A 204 3.30 4.72 -28.33
C PRO A 204 3.86 6.14 -28.54
N ALA A 205 3.48 7.08 -27.67
CA ALA A 205 4.28 8.29 -27.56
C ALA A 205 5.66 7.84 -27.07
N GLU A 206 6.68 7.96 -27.89
CA GLU A 206 8.08 7.81 -27.48
C GLU A 206 8.35 8.81 -26.36
N ARG A 207 8.24 8.32 -25.13
CA ARG A 207 8.60 9.10 -23.94
C ARG A 207 10.11 8.97 -23.78
N ASP A 208 10.83 10.01 -24.09
CA ASP A 208 12.23 10.12 -23.69
C ASP A 208 12.31 10.02 -22.15
N LEU A 209 12.69 8.84 -21.67
CA LEU A 209 12.85 8.56 -20.23
C LEU A 209 13.82 9.54 -19.57
N GLY A 210 14.86 10.01 -20.29
CA GLY A 210 15.80 11.00 -19.80
C GLY A 210 15.16 12.36 -19.55
N ALA A 211 14.35 12.84 -20.50
CA ALA A 211 13.61 14.08 -20.38
C ALA A 211 12.55 14.01 -19.27
N VAL A 212 11.88 12.85 -19.14
CA VAL A 212 10.91 12.58 -18.05
C VAL A 212 11.59 12.63 -16.69
N VAL A 213 12.72 11.96 -16.50
CA VAL A 213 13.49 11.96 -15.23
C VAL A 213 13.98 13.37 -14.91
N LYS A 214 14.57 14.08 -15.87
CA LYS A 214 15.09 15.46 -15.68
C LYS A 214 13.98 16.43 -15.26
N SER A 215 12.81 16.34 -15.89
CA SER A 215 11.68 17.21 -15.54
C SER A 215 11.07 16.84 -14.18
N ARG A 216 11.12 15.56 -13.76
CA ARG A 216 10.74 15.10 -12.41
C ARG A 216 11.67 15.66 -11.34
N LEU A 217 12.98 15.60 -11.55
CA LEU A 217 13.97 16.16 -10.64
C LEU A 217 13.81 17.67 -10.46
N ALA A 218 13.56 18.41 -11.54
CA ALA A 218 13.28 19.85 -11.46
C ALA A 218 12.03 20.17 -10.62
N MET A 219 11.05 19.28 -10.57
CA MET A 219 9.81 19.48 -9.80
C MET A 219 10.01 19.27 -8.29
N ILE A 220 11.02 18.51 -7.85
CA ILE A 220 11.33 18.30 -6.42
C ILE A 220 11.68 19.62 -5.72
N THR A 221 12.19 20.60 -6.45
CA THR A 221 12.55 21.92 -5.89
C THR A 221 11.34 22.81 -5.59
N ASP A 222 10.15 22.49 -6.13
CA ASP A 222 8.91 23.20 -5.87
C ASP A 222 8.51 23.06 -4.38
N PRO A 223 8.24 24.16 -3.65
CA PRO A 223 7.82 24.12 -2.25
C PRO A 223 6.58 23.23 -2.00
N ALA A 224 5.61 23.26 -2.93
CA ALA A 224 4.40 22.43 -2.85
C ALA A 224 4.75 20.93 -2.94
N MET A 225 5.67 20.56 -3.84
CA MET A 225 6.15 19.17 -3.95
C MET A 225 6.95 18.71 -2.73
N LYS A 226 7.74 19.58 -2.12
CA LYS A 226 8.47 19.24 -0.87
C LYS A 226 7.52 18.84 0.23
N ASN A 227 6.41 19.56 0.39
CA ASN A 227 5.40 19.24 1.38
C ASN A 227 4.68 17.91 1.09
N ILE A 228 4.27 17.69 -0.16
CA ILE A 228 3.68 16.42 -0.62
C ILE A 228 4.62 15.25 -0.34
N VAL A 229 5.89 15.37 -0.72
CA VAL A 229 6.91 14.35 -0.49
C VAL A 229 7.12 14.09 0.99
N CYS A 230 7.27 15.15 1.80
CA CYS A 230 7.49 15.03 3.24
C CYS A 230 6.33 14.29 3.93
N SER A 231 5.08 14.67 3.65
CA SER A 231 3.90 14.01 4.22
C SER A 231 3.74 12.57 3.72
N GLY A 232 4.00 12.32 2.44
CA GLY A 232 3.93 10.98 1.87
C GLY A 232 4.97 10.04 2.47
N VAL A 233 6.23 10.46 2.53
CA VAL A 233 7.34 9.68 3.11
C VAL A 233 7.08 9.37 4.59
N ALA A 234 6.62 10.35 5.37
CA ALA A 234 6.31 10.12 6.78
C ALA A 234 5.19 9.09 6.97
N LEU A 235 4.05 9.27 6.27
CA LEU A 235 2.88 8.39 6.42
C LEU A 235 3.15 6.98 5.89
N ILE A 236 3.88 6.84 4.78
CA ILE A 236 4.21 5.52 4.25
C ILE A 236 5.23 4.78 5.14
N SER A 237 6.18 5.50 5.75
CA SER A 237 7.13 4.93 6.70
C SER A 237 6.42 4.43 7.97
N VAL A 238 5.45 5.21 8.50
CA VAL A 238 4.60 4.78 9.61
C VAL A 238 3.81 3.53 9.23
N GLN A 239 3.19 3.51 8.04
CA GLN A 239 2.43 2.36 7.56
C GLN A 239 3.27 1.09 7.52
N TYR A 240 4.48 1.16 6.96
CA TYR A 240 5.36 -0.01 6.87
C TYR A 240 6.02 -0.36 8.22
N GLY A 241 6.26 0.61 9.09
CA GLY A 241 6.65 0.36 10.48
C GLY A 241 5.60 -0.46 11.22
N ILE A 242 4.33 -0.05 11.16
CA ILE A 242 3.20 -0.80 11.73
C ILE A 242 3.10 -2.20 11.10
N LEU A 243 3.16 -2.29 9.78
CA LEU A 243 3.02 -3.54 9.06
C LEU A 243 4.05 -4.59 9.47
N VAL A 244 5.31 -4.18 9.58
CA VAL A 244 6.45 -5.09 9.76
C VAL A 244 6.72 -5.39 11.23
N PHE A 245 6.65 -4.39 12.09
CA PHE A 245 7.16 -4.51 13.45
C PHE A 245 6.09 -4.61 14.55
N THR A 246 4.79 -4.46 14.24
CA THR A 246 3.75 -4.54 15.28
C THR A 246 3.73 -5.90 15.96
N VAL A 247 3.77 -7.01 15.22
CA VAL A 247 3.71 -8.36 15.81
C VAL A 247 4.97 -8.64 16.63
N LEU A 248 6.14 -8.28 16.11
CA LEU A 248 7.41 -8.42 16.83
C LEU A 248 7.43 -7.57 18.11
N TYR A 249 7.01 -6.31 18.04
CA TYR A 249 6.93 -5.42 19.20
C TYR A 249 5.98 -5.95 20.28
N LEU A 250 4.79 -6.38 19.89
CA LEU A 250 3.81 -6.91 20.82
C LEU A 250 4.29 -8.21 21.47
N HIS A 251 4.99 -9.04 20.71
CA HIS A 251 5.51 -10.32 21.20
C HIS A 251 6.75 -10.16 22.07
N GLU A 252 7.77 -9.43 21.59
CA GLU A 252 9.06 -9.31 22.28
C GLU A 252 9.04 -8.31 23.44
N THR A 253 8.26 -7.23 23.35
CA THR A 253 8.27 -6.15 24.36
C THR A 253 7.12 -6.25 25.35
N LEU A 254 5.93 -6.64 24.88
CA LEU A 254 4.73 -6.76 25.72
C LEU A 254 4.40 -8.20 26.10
N GLU A 255 5.26 -9.16 25.72
CA GLU A 255 5.16 -10.60 26.01
C GLU A 255 3.80 -11.22 25.57
N ILE A 256 3.17 -10.64 24.53
CA ILE A 256 1.90 -11.10 24.04
C ILE A 256 2.11 -12.33 23.16
N GLY A 257 1.26 -13.34 23.31
CA GLY A 257 1.28 -14.52 22.46
C GLY A 257 1.12 -14.15 20.97
N ILE A 258 1.89 -14.82 20.09
CA ILE A 258 1.96 -14.53 18.65
C ILE A 258 0.56 -14.50 18.00
N GLY A 259 -0.35 -15.42 18.38
CA GLY A 259 -1.72 -15.44 17.86
C GLY A 259 -2.53 -14.18 18.18
N MET A 260 -2.41 -13.66 19.42
CA MET A 260 -3.04 -12.38 19.79
C MET A 260 -2.37 -11.20 19.07
N ALA A 261 -1.05 -11.16 18.99
CA ALA A 261 -0.33 -10.11 18.27
C ALA A 261 -0.72 -10.06 16.77
N ALA A 262 -0.87 -11.22 16.14
CA ALA A 262 -1.36 -11.35 14.79
C ALA A 262 -2.83 -10.89 14.63
N THR A 263 -3.68 -11.20 15.62
CA THR A 263 -5.08 -10.72 15.66
C THR A 263 -5.11 -9.19 15.76
N LEU A 264 -4.23 -8.59 16.54
CA LEU A 264 -4.12 -7.14 16.64
C LEU A 264 -3.65 -6.52 15.31
N LEU A 265 -2.73 -7.14 14.59
CA LEU A 265 -2.35 -6.70 13.25
C LEU A 265 -3.51 -6.86 12.24
N PHE A 266 -4.30 -7.94 12.35
CA PHE A 266 -5.55 -8.08 11.57
C PHE A 266 -6.51 -6.93 11.84
N VAL A 267 -6.72 -6.56 13.12
CA VAL A 267 -7.55 -5.41 13.50
C VAL A 267 -6.99 -4.11 12.93
N ALA A 268 -5.67 -3.87 13.00
CA ALA A 268 -5.04 -2.70 12.40
C ALA A 268 -5.29 -2.61 10.90
N GLN A 269 -5.05 -3.68 10.16
CA GLN A 269 -5.23 -3.68 8.71
C GLN A 269 -6.71 -3.64 8.31
N GLY A 270 -7.60 -4.34 9.06
CA GLY A 270 -9.04 -4.27 8.87
C GLY A 270 -9.59 -2.85 9.08
N SER A 271 -9.14 -2.16 10.12
CA SER A 271 -9.45 -0.74 10.34
C SER A 271 -8.92 0.14 9.21
N GLY A 272 -7.77 -0.22 8.66
CA GLY A 272 -7.18 0.43 7.49
C GLY A 272 -8.04 0.33 6.23
N VAL A 273 -8.76 -0.79 6.03
CA VAL A 273 -9.77 -0.92 4.95
C VAL A 273 -10.85 0.14 5.11
N ALA A 274 -11.42 0.26 6.31
CA ALA A 274 -12.41 1.29 6.62
C ALA A 274 -11.82 2.71 6.46
N GLY A 275 -10.60 2.93 6.96
CA GLY A 275 -9.88 4.19 6.83
C GLY A 275 -9.70 4.63 5.38
N ARG A 276 -9.30 3.73 4.47
CA ARG A 276 -9.14 4.04 3.03
C ARG A 276 -10.43 4.52 2.38
N ILE A 277 -11.56 3.96 2.76
CA ILE A 277 -12.86 4.33 2.18
C ILE A 277 -13.38 5.61 2.85
N LEU A 278 -13.42 5.65 4.18
CA LEU A 278 -14.06 6.73 4.92
C LEU A 278 -13.25 8.04 4.87
N LEU A 279 -11.92 7.98 4.99
CA LEU A 279 -11.07 9.17 4.93
C LEU A 279 -11.02 9.75 3.51
N ALA A 280 -11.05 8.91 2.46
CA ALA A 280 -11.17 9.39 1.09
C ALA A 280 -12.52 10.10 0.85
N ALA A 281 -13.63 9.48 1.27
CA ALA A 281 -14.94 10.06 1.16
C ALA A 281 -15.11 11.37 1.98
N TRP A 282 -14.49 11.42 3.16
CA TRP A 282 -14.45 12.64 3.96
C TRP A 282 -13.60 13.73 3.31
N SER A 283 -12.43 13.38 2.76
CA SER A 283 -11.55 14.32 2.06
C SER A 283 -12.26 14.99 0.89
N ASP A 284 -13.13 14.26 0.16
CA ASP A 284 -13.90 14.83 -0.96
C ASP A 284 -14.92 15.89 -0.53
N ARG A 285 -15.36 15.85 0.75
CA ARG A 285 -16.34 16.77 1.33
C ARG A 285 -15.70 17.83 2.22
N CYS A 286 -14.40 17.79 2.44
CA CYS A 286 -13.71 18.67 3.38
C CYS A 286 -13.60 20.10 2.82
N ARG A 287 -14.25 21.06 3.49
CA ARG A 287 -14.25 22.49 3.12
C ARG A 287 -12.93 23.20 3.48
N ALA A 288 -12.14 22.66 4.40
CA ALA A 288 -10.88 23.27 4.85
C ALA A 288 -9.71 23.08 3.86
N GLY A 289 -9.95 22.43 2.72
CA GLY A 289 -8.92 22.13 1.72
C GLY A 289 -8.35 20.73 1.85
N ARG A 290 -7.74 20.23 0.78
CA ARG A 290 -7.24 18.84 0.66
C ARG A 290 -6.04 18.53 1.58
N TYR A 291 -5.31 19.56 2.03
CA TYR A 291 -4.21 19.39 2.98
C TYR A 291 -4.69 19.03 4.38
N PHE A 292 -5.89 19.49 4.80
CA PHE A 292 -6.41 19.30 6.16
C PHE A 292 -6.61 17.83 6.54
N PRO A 293 -7.23 16.95 5.71
CA PRO A 293 -7.30 15.52 6.02
C PRO A 293 -5.94 14.84 6.15
N VAL A 294 -4.92 15.29 5.39
CA VAL A 294 -3.54 14.78 5.53
C VAL A 294 -2.94 15.18 6.87
N MET A 295 -3.16 16.43 7.32
CA MET A 295 -2.73 16.88 8.65
C MET A 295 -3.40 16.07 9.77
N VAL A 296 -4.71 15.80 9.63
CA VAL A 296 -5.44 14.96 10.61
C VAL A 296 -4.83 13.55 10.66
N CYS A 297 -4.51 12.94 9.51
CA CYS A 297 -3.83 11.64 9.49
C CYS A 297 -2.47 11.71 10.19
N LEU A 298 -1.64 12.73 9.91
CA LEU A 298 -0.34 12.93 10.56
C LEU A 298 -0.48 13.08 12.07
N GLY A 299 -1.38 13.95 12.54
CA GLY A 299 -1.65 14.13 13.96
C GLY A 299 -2.16 12.86 14.63
N ALA A 300 -3.07 12.15 13.98
CA ALA A 300 -3.64 10.92 14.49
C ALA A 300 -2.61 9.78 14.62
N VAL A 301 -1.69 9.62 13.64
CA VAL A 301 -0.64 8.61 13.76
C VAL A 301 0.38 8.97 14.85
N ILE A 302 0.69 10.25 15.04
CA ILE A 302 1.55 10.70 16.15
C ILE A 302 0.91 10.30 17.49
N LEU A 303 -0.37 10.63 17.69
CA LEU A 303 -1.11 10.29 18.91
C LEU A 303 -1.14 8.77 19.14
N GLY A 304 -1.39 7.99 18.09
CA GLY A 304 -1.41 6.54 18.17
C GLY A 304 -0.04 5.92 18.49
N LEU A 305 1.04 6.42 17.89
CA LEU A 305 2.41 5.96 18.17
C LEU A 305 2.85 6.34 19.59
N LEU A 306 2.50 7.54 20.05
CA LEU A 306 2.75 7.95 21.44
C LEU A 306 1.93 7.09 22.41
N ALA A 307 0.67 6.80 22.10
CA ALA A 307 -0.15 5.92 22.91
C ALA A 307 0.46 4.49 22.97
N LEU A 308 0.97 3.98 21.85
CA LEU A 308 1.61 2.66 21.79
C LEU A 308 2.86 2.58 22.69
N VAL A 309 3.63 3.68 22.80
CA VAL A 309 4.90 3.72 23.55
C VAL A 309 4.69 4.10 25.02
N LEU A 310 3.78 5.03 25.31
CA LEU A 310 3.68 5.66 26.62
C LEU A 310 2.58 5.05 27.52
N LEU A 311 1.53 4.45 26.93
CA LEU A 311 0.45 3.91 27.76
C LEU A 311 0.77 2.49 28.24
N PRO A 312 0.40 2.15 29.50
CA PRO A 312 0.49 0.78 29.98
C PRO A 312 -0.62 -0.07 29.36
N LEU A 313 -0.36 -0.59 28.16
CA LEU A 313 -1.32 -1.36 27.37
C LEU A 313 -1.48 -2.80 27.92
N GLN A 314 -1.98 -2.94 29.13
CA GLN A 314 -2.18 -4.24 29.77
C GLN A 314 -3.50 -4.94 29.38
N SER A 315 -4.50 -4.18 28.91
CA SER A 315 -5.78 -4.75 28.51
C SER A 315 -5.84 -5.04 27.00
N PRO A 316 -6.36 -6.21 26.56
CA PRO A 316 -6.56 -6.52 25.15
C PRO A 316 -7.41 -5.48 24.42
N LEU A 317 -8.41 -4.91 25.09
CA LEU A 317 -9.27 -3.88 24.54
C LEU A 317 -8.48 -2.57 24.29
N GLY A 318 -7.68 -2.11 25.24
CA GLY A 318 -6.86 -0.91 25.10
C GLY A 318 -5.87 -1.05 23.94
N MET A 319 -5.17 -2.18 23.85
CA MET A 319 -4.31 -2.51 22.71
C MET A 319 -5.09 -2.52 21.38
N GLY A 320 -6.25 -3.21 21.37
CA GLY A 320 -7.11 -3.27 20.20
C GLY A 320 -7.51 -1.89 19.70
N LEU A 321 -7.87 -0.96 20.60
CA LEU A 321 -8.23 0.41 20.25
C LEU A 321 -7.04 1.21 19.69
N VAL A 322 -5.84 1.08 20.28
CA VAL A 322 -4.64 1.79 19.80
C VAL A 322 -4.22 1.27 18.41
N VAL A 323 -4.19 -0.05 18.21
CA VAL A 323 -3.81 -0.61 16.91
C VAL A 323 -4.90 -0.38 15.84
N ALA A 324 -6.19 -0.37 16.22
CA ALA A 324 -7.28 0.00 15.33
C ALA A 324 -7.18 1.47 14.90
N TRP A 325 -6.85 2.37 15.83
CA TRP A 325 -6.59 3.78 15.55
C TRP A 325 -5.42 3.97 14.60
N LEU A 326 -4.28 3.33 14.92
CA LEU A 326 -3.10 3.34 14.06
C LEU A 326 -3.38 2.74 12.68
N GLY A 327 -4.16 1.68 12.63
CA GLY A 327 -4.59 1.06 11.39
C GLY A 327 -5.47 1.99 10.55
N PHE A 328 -6.49 2.59 11.16
CA PHE A 328 -7.43 3.47 10.47
C PHE A 328 -6.74 4.67 9.82
N PHE A 329 -5.88 5.37 10.55
CA PHE A 329 -5.17 6.55 10.03
C PHE A 329 -3.87 6.18 9.30
N GLY A 330 -3.11 5.21 9.78
CA GLY A 330 -1.83 4.78 9.22
C GLY A 330 -1.91 4.01 7.91
N PHE A 331 -3.06 3.40 7.57
CA PHE A 331 -3.31 2.82 6.24
C PHE A 331 -4.32 3.64 5.42
N GLY A 332 -5.20 4.39 6.07
CA GLY A 332 -6.27 5.16 5.41
C GLY A 332 -5.83 6.47 4.75
N TRP A 333 -4.67 7.00 5.09
CA TRP A 333 -4.15 8.29 4.62
C TRP A 333 -4.02 8.45 3.11
N TYR A 334 -3.90 7.35 2.38
CA TYR A 334 -3.51 7.35 0.96
C TYR A 334 -4.50 8.07 0.06
N GLY A 335 -5.82 7.89 0.27
CA GLY A 335 -6.86 8.58 -0.50
C GLY A 335 -6.79 10.11 -0.37
N PRO A 336 -6.84 10.66 0.86
CA PRO A 336 -6.65 12.09 1.10
C PRO A 336 -5.35 12.65 0.54
N TRP A 337 -4.25 11.91 0.65
CA TRP A 337 -2.94 12.34 0.15
C TRP A 337 -2.89 12.40 -1.38
N VAL A 338 -3.43 11.40 -2.09
CA VAL A 338 -3.53 11.42 -3.55
C VAL A 338 -4.37 12.59 -4.05
N ALA A 339 -5.48 12.89 -3.36
CA ALA A 339 -6.32 14.05 -3.68
C ALA A 339 -5.55 15.36 -3.45
N TYR A 340 -4.78 15.45 -2.36
CA TYR A 340 -3.94 16.61 -2.07
C TYR A 340 -2.85 16.82 -3.14
N VAL A 341 -2.18 15.75 -3.57
CA VAL A 341 -1.21 15.81 -4.69
C VAL A 341 -1.87 16.32 -5.96
N ALA A 342 -3.07 15.81 -6.29
CA ALA A 342 -3.78 16.17 -7.50
C ALA A 342 -4.19 17.66 -7.54
N ASP A 343 -4.64 18.20 -6.41
CA ASP A 343 -5.08 19.60 -6.29
C ASP A 343 -3.90 20.60 -6.25
N THR A 344 -2.74 20.14 -5.75
CA THR A 344 -1.56 20.99 -5.56
C THR A 344 -0.65 21.00 -6.81
N ALA A 345 -0.76 19.97 -7.64
CA ALA A 345 0.06 19.85 -8.84
C ALA A 345 -0.20 20.98 -9.85
N PRO A 346 0.83 21.48 -10.55
CA PRO A 346 0.65 22.45 -11.62
C PRO A 346 -0.32 21.96 -12.70
N VAL A 347 -1.07 22.89 -13.30
CA VAL A 347 -2.07 22.59 -14.33
C VAL A 347 -1.46 21.75 -15.46
N GLY A 348 -2.09 20.62 -15.77
CA GLY A 348 -1.63 19.69 -16.80
C GLY A 348 -0.49 18.75 -16.37
N LYS A 349 0.05 18.86 -15.12
CA LYS A 349 1.16 18.02 -14.62
C LYS A 349 0.77 17.12 -13.46
N THR A 350 -0.51 16.94 -13.16
CA THR A 350 -1.02 16.13 -12.03
C THR A 350 -0.50 14.69 -12.06
N GLY A 351 -0.57 14.02 -13.22
CA GLY A 351 -0.07 12.65 -13.34
C GLY A 351 1.44 12.55 -13.12
N PHE A 352 2.16 13.59 -13.52
CA PHE A 352 3.59 13.67 -13.33
C PHE A 352 3.99 13.89 -11.86
N ALA A 353 3.32 14.81 -11.15
CA ALA A 353 3.51 15.06 -9.73
C ALA A 353 3.20 13.81 -8.89
N LEU A 354 2.08 13.14 -9.21
CA LEU A 354 1.67 11.92 -8.54
C LEU A 354 2.70 10.78 -8.76
N GLY A 355 3.17 10.61 -10.01
CA GLY A 355 4.19 9.62 -10.33
C GLY A 355 5.52 9.85 -9.60
N LEU A 356 5.96 11.12 -9.48
CA LEU A 356 7.16 11.47 -8.72
C LEU A 356 6.99 11.19 -7.23
N ALA A 357 5.89 11.65 -6.63
CA ALA A 357 5.61 11.46 -5.22
C ALA A 357 5.49 9.97 -4.85
N MET A 358 4.86 9.17 -5.72
CA MET A 358 4.78 7.71 -5.55
C MET A 358 6.15 7.03 -5.67
N ALA A 359 7.01 7.48 -6.59
CA ALA A 359 8.36 6.93 -6.73
C ALA A 359 9.20 7.20 -5.47
N ILE A 360 9.10 8.39 -4.87
CA ILE A 360 9.78 8.71 -3.62
C ILE A 360 9.20 7.91 -2.45
N ASN A 361 7.87 7.76 -2.37
CA ASN A 361 7.24 6.88 -1.41
C ASN A 361 7.72 5.43 -1.54
N GLN A 362 7.96 4.95 -2.77
CA GLN A 362 8.48 3.60 -2.98
C GLN A 362 9.91 3.45 -2.42
N LEU A 363 10.75 4.48 -2.50
CA LEU A 363 12.06 4.47 -1.84
C LEU A 363 11.90 4.39 -0.31
N ALA A 364 10.96 5.14 0.27
CA ALA A 364 10.68 5.08 1.70
C ALA A 364 10.19 3.68 2.13
N ILE A 365 9.36 3.01 1.32
CA ILE A 365 8.91 1.63 1.56
C ILE A 365 10.10 0.67 1.64
N VAL A 366 11.09 0.83 0.77
CA VAL A 366 12.28 -0.03 0.73
C VAL A 366 13.23 0.28 1.88
N LEU A 367 13.38 1.54 2.27
CA LEU A 367 14.40 1.96 3.24
C LEU A 367 13.90 1.96 4.70
N ALA A 368 12.62 2.26 4.94
CA ALA A 368 12.12 2.42 6.31
C ALA A 368 12.15 1.12 7.13
N PRO A 369 11.69 -0.06 6.63
CA PRO A 369 11.73 -1.28 7.43
C PRO A 369 13.14 -1.69 7.88
N PRO A 370 14.16 -1.77 7.00
CA PRO A 370 15.51 -2.11 7.46
C PRO A 370 16.12 -1.04 8.37
N ALA A 371 15.82 0.25 8.16
CA ALA A 371 16.29 1.31 9.04
C ALA A 371 15.71 1.18 10.46
N LEU A 372 14.41 0.89 10.57
CA LEU A 372 13.75 0.63 11.86
C LEU A 372 14.28 -0.65 12.52
N GLY A 373 14.50 -1.71 11.74
CA GLY A 373 15.14 -2.94 12.23
C GLY A 373 16.54 -2.70 12.75
N LEU A 374 17.34 -1.91 12.04
CA LEU A 374 18.69 -1.53 12.45
C LEU A 374 18.68 -0.73 13.76
N LEU A 375 17.74 0.23 13.90
CA LEU A 375 17.56 0.97 15.15
C LEU A 375 17.25 0.04 16.33
N LYS A 376 16.39 -0.96 16.11
CA LYS A 376 16.05 -1.96 17.13
C LYS A 376 17.26 -2.82 17.48
N ASP A 377 18.03 -3.27 16.48
CA ASP A 377 19.20 -4.12 16.70
C ASP A 377 20.29 -3.37 17.51
N PHE A 378 20.52 -2.07 17.24
CA PHE A 378 21.48 -1.26 17.99
C PHE A 378 21.01 -0.85 19.39
N SER A 379 19.73 -0.50 19.53
CA SER A 379 19.19 0.02 20.79
C SER A 379 18.62 -1.08 21.70
N HIS A 380 18.51 -2.30 21.19
CA HIS A 380 17.81 -3.43 21.83
C HIS A 380 16.37 -3.10 22.23
N SER A 381 15.74 -2.09 21.58
CA SER A 381 14.39 -1.62 21.87
C SER A 381 13.68 -1.14 20.60
N PHE A 382 12.36 -1.33 20.52
CA PHE A 382 11.53 -0.76 19.43
C PHE A 382 11.21 0.72 19.65
N VAL A 383 11.34 1.24 20.89
CA VAL A 383 10.94 2.61 21.24
C VAL A 383 11.62 3.67 20.37
N PRO A 384 12.96 3.62 20.13
CA PRO A 384 13.62 4.60 19.24
C PRO A 384 13.05 4.60 17.82
N GLY A 385 12.67 3.43 17.29
CA GLY A 385 12.05 3.32 15.98
C GLY A 385 10.67 3.98 15.92
N TRP A 386 9.80 3.74 16.93
CA TRP A 386 8.50 4.39 17.02
C TRP A 386 8.62 5.91 17.22
N LEU A 387 9.57 6.38 18.04
CA LEU A 387 9.84 7.81 18.22
C LEU A 387 10.40 8.47 16.96
N ALA A 388 11.25 7.78 16.19
CA ALA A 388 11.72 8.28 14.90
C ALA A 388 10.57 8.49 13.92
N LEU A 389 9.63 7.55 13.84
CA LEU A 389 8.41 7.69 13.04
C LEU A 389 7.51 8.84 13.53
N CYS A 390 7.37 9.01 14.86
CA CYS A 390 6.69 10.16 15.46
C CYS A 390 7.33 11.47 15.03
N LEU A 391 8.65 11.58 15.11
CA LEU A 391 9.39 12.76 14.72
C LEU A 391 9.22 13.08 13.24
N MET A 392 9.33 12.08 12.37
CA MET A 392 9.06 12.23 10.93
C MET A 392 7.65 12.75 10.65
N ALA A 393 6.65 12.18 11.33
CA ALA A 393 5.26 12.61 11.19
C ALA A 393 5.04 14.04 11.74
N ALA A 394 5.70 14.40 12.85
CA ALA A 394 5.63 15.75 13.43
C ALA A 394 6.27 16.79 12.50
N VAL A 395 7.44 16.50 11.94
CA VAL A 395 8.09 17.39 10.94
C VAL A 395 7.17 17.57 9.73
N ALA A 396 6.61 16.46 9.20
CA ALA A 396 5.69 16.51 8.08
C ALA A 396 4.41 17.33 8.41
N LEU A 397 3.89 17.20 9.64
CA LEU A 397 2.73 17.96 10.10
C LEU A 397 3.02 19.47 10.13
N VAL A 398 4.18 19.87 10.67
CA VAL A 398 4.60 21.28 10.73
C VAL A 398 4.78 21.85 9.32
N VAL A 399 5.47 21.12 8.45
CA VAL A 399 5.70 21.53 7.04
C VAL A 399 4.36 21.66 6.31
N THR A 400 3.45 20.72 6.50
CA THR A 400 2.12 20.76 5.87
C THR A 400 1.27 21.94 6.41
N ALA A 401 1.32 22.20 7.70
CA ALA A 401 0.61 23.32 8.34
C ALA A 401 1.12 24.69 7.85
N TRP A 402 2.42 24.82 7.65
CA TRP A 402 3.01 26.08 7.13
C TRP A 402 2.67 26.30 5.66
N SER A 403 2.76 25.28 4.84
CA SER A 403 2.42 25.37 3.41
C SER A 403 0.93 25.62 3.19
N GLY A 404 0.04 25.07 4.02
CA GLY A 404 -1.41 25.29 3.95
C GLY A 404 -1.84 26.73 4.22
N ARG A 405 -1.06 27.51 4.97
CA ARG A 405 -1.35 28.92 5.24
C ARG A 405 -1.15 29.86 4.04
N GLY A 406 -0.38 29.42 3.05
CA GLY A 406 -0.10 30.19 1.82
C GLY A 406 -1.03 29.88 0.66
N LEU A 407 -1.90 28.90 0.76
CA LEU A 407 -2.86 28.56 -0.29
C LEU A 407 -4.15 29.39 -0.12
N PRO A 408 -4.66 30.05 -1.19
CA PRO A 408 -5.93 30.75 -1.11
C PRO A 408 -7.05 29.78 -0.71
N THR A 409 -7.72 30.10 0.38
CA THR A 409 -8.93 29.40 0.78
C THR A 409 -9.99 29.60 -0.29
N ALA A 410 -10.42 28.51 -0.90
CA ALA A 410 -11.58 28.38 -1.78
C ALA A 410 -11.52 29.11 -3.12
N LEU A 411 -11.38 28.36 -4.18
CA LEU A 411 -11.93 28.74 -5.49
C LEU A 411 -13.47 28.77 -5.37
N PRO A 412 -14.15 29.82 -5.89
CA PRO A 412 -15.59 29.83 -5.96
C PRO A 412 -16.05 28.69 -6.84
N GLN A 413 -17.01 27.90 -6.35
CA GLN A 413 -17.71 26.89 -7.12
C GLN A 413 -18.32 27.57 -8.35
N LYS A 414 -17.86 27.20 -9.55
CA LYS A 414 -18.66 27.41 -10.77
C LYS A 414 -19.79 26.38 -10.73
N HIS A 415 -21.00 26.92 -10.60
CA HIS A 415 -22.26 26.22 -10.75
C HIS A 415 -22.38 25.53 -12.12
#